data_16ce881f992d564de0c0682e44eacda0
#
_entry.id   16ce881f992d564de0c0682e44eacda0
#
_cell.length_a   1.000
_cell.length_b   1.000
_cell.length_c   1.000
_cell.angle_alpha   90.00
_cell.angle_beta   90.00
_cell.angle_gamma   90.00
#
_symmetry.space_group_name_H-M   'P 1'
#
loop_
_entity.id
_entity.type
_entity.pdbx_description
1 polymer ?
#
loop_
_entity_poly.entity_id
_entity_poly.type
_entity_poly.pdbx_seq_one_letter_code
_entity_poly.pdbx_strand_id
1 'polypeptide(L)'
;ATLGAHQYDTVYQTDRNGFLQQVLPRQYVISGASPEGFRLGDIYPIYKSASLDELEKMTSAGAIALAHNIPMKVIPTHILNLKITYPEDMILFQQLAEQYFFIEQDK
;
A
#
# COMPACT_ATOMS: atom_id res chain seq x y z
N ALA A 1 2.07 6.22 10.23
CA ALA A 1 0.75 6.05 9.61
C ALA A 1 0.88 5.74 8.12
N THR A 2 -0.05 5.01 7.59
CA THR A 2 -0.15 4.72 6.15
C THR A 2 -1.57 4.95 5.68
N LEU A 3 -1.75 5.31 4.42
CA LEU A 3 -3.05 5.24 3.78
C LEU A 3 -3.38 3.78 3.45
N GLY A 4 -4.65 3.42 3.51
CA GLY A 4 -5.09 2.08 3.18
C GLY A 4 -6.50 2.08 2.60
N ALA A 5 -6.69 1.29 1.55
CA ALA A 5 -7.99 1.09 0.90
C ALA A 5 -8.58 -0.26 1.31
N HIS A 6 -9.85 -0.26 1.70
CA HIS A 6 -10.56 -1.48 2.04
C HIS A 6 -10.71 -2.40 0.83
N GLN A 7 -10.70 -3.68 1.09
CA GLN A 7 -10.96 -4.71 0.08
C GLN A 7 -12.46 -5.05 0.07
N TYR A 8 -13.05 -5.02 -1.12
CA TYR A 8 -14.47 -5.34 -1.32
C TYR A 8 -14.68 -6.76 -1.82
N ASP A 9 -13.68 -7.35 -2.45
CA ASP A 9 -13.73 -8.72 -2.93
C ASP A 9 -13.27 -9.69 -1.85
N THR A 10 -13.59 -10.97 -2.03
CA THR A 10 -13.06 -12.03 -1.18
C THR A 10 -11.56 -12.14 -1.35
N VAL A 11 -10.81 -12.14 -0.25
CA VAL A 11 -9.35 -12.20 -0.24
C VAL A 11 -8.92 -13.58 0.26
N TYR A 12 -8.12 -14.25 -0.54
CA TYR A 12 -7.58 -15.57 -0.24
C TYR A 12 -6.08 -15.51 -0.03
N GLN A 13 -5.60 -16.37 0.85
CA GLN A 13 -4.18 -16.71 0.91
C GLN A 13 -3.95 -18.02 0.17
N THR A 14 -2.91 -18.08 -0.65
CA THR A 14 -2.50 -19.29 -1.37
C THR A 14 -1.25 -19.90 -0.73
N ASP A 15 -1.05 -21.18 -0.98
CA ASP A 15 0.22 -21.86 -0.70
C ASP A 15 1.21 -21.64 -1.84
N ARG A 16 2.42 -22.24 -1.72
CA ARG A 16 3.49 -22.12 -2.72
C ARG A 16 3.16 -22.73 -4.06
N ASN A 17 2.21 -23.68 -4.09
CA ASN A 17 1.78 -24.42 -5.28
C ASN A 17 0.58 -23.78 -5.98
N GLY A 18 0.05 -22.67 -5.43
CA GLY A 18 -1.07 -21.94 -6.00
C GLY A 18 -2.44 -22.45 -5.54
N PHE A 19 -2.51 -23.34 -4.56
CA PHE A 19 -3.78 -23.78 -3.99
C PHE A 19 -4.26 -22.81 -2.91
N LEU A 20 -5.57 -22.61 -2.82
CA LEU A 20 -6.18 -21.79 -1.79
C LEU A 20 -5.91 -22.41 -0.42
N GLN A 21 -5.37 -21.63 0.50
CA GLN A 21 -5.05 -22.06 1.85
C GLN A 21 -6.08 -21.59 2.86
N GLN A 22 -6.50 -20.33 2.79
CA GLN A 22 -7.51 -19.78 3.68
C GLN A 22 -8.16 -18.54 3.09
N VAL A 23 -9.35 -18.22 3.61
CA VAL A 23 -10.01 -16.93 3.38
C VAL A 23 -9.54 -15.96 4.45
N LEU A 24 -9.09 -14.78 4.05
CA LEU A 24 -8.73 -13.71 4.98
C LEU A 24 -9.98 -12.91 5.37
N PRO A 25 -10.11 -12.48 6.65
CA PRO A 25 -11.26 -11.66 7.06
C PRO A 25 -11.15 -10.27 6.43
N ARG A 26 -11.91 -10.06 5.38
CA ARG A 26 -11.87 -8.86 4.52
C ARG A 26 -11.96 -7.55 5.28
N GLN A 27 -12.71 -7.51 6.39
CA GLN A 27 -12.85 -6.32 7.23
C GLN A 27 -11.53 -5.88 7.90
N TYR A 28 -10.53 -6.76 7.97
CA TYR A 28 -9.21 -6.47 8.56
C TYR A 28 -8.09 -6.45 7.51
N VAL A 29 -8.43 -6.53 6.23
CA VAL A 29 -7.45 -6.54 5.14
C VAL A 29 -7.59 -5.25 4.35
N ILE A 30 -6.46 -4.58 4.14
CA ILE A 30 -6.39 -3.36 3.33
C ILE A 30 -5.28 -3.49 2.30
N SER A 31 -5.41 -2.79 1.19
CA SER A 31 -4.27 -2.49 0.32
C SER A 31 -3.55 -1.27 0.86
N GLY A 32 -2.24 -1.39 1.10
CA GLY A 32 -1.41 -0.26 1.45
C GLY A 32 -1.33 0.73 0.30
N ALA A 33 -1.44 2.01 0.61
CA ALA A 33 -1.42 3.09 -0.36
C ALA A 33 -0.44 4.18 0.07
N SER A 34 0.04 4.95 -0.89
CA SER A 34 0.90 6.09 -0.61
C SER A 34 0.08 7.34 -0.31
N PRO A 35 0.60 8.29 0.47
CA PRO A 35 1.90 8.26 1.16
C PRO A 35 1.87 7.53 2.51
N GLU A 36 3.07 7.26 3.03
CA GLU A 36 3.27 6.80 4.40
C GLU A 36 3.99 7.88 5.20
N GLY A 37 3.68 8.01 6.49
CA GLY A 37 4.28 8.99 7.37
C GLY A 37 4.84 8.35 8.64
N PHE A 38 5.99 8.84 9.10
CA PHE A 38 6.69 8.35 10.28
C PHE A 38 7.24 9.49 11.12
N ARG A 39 7.44 9.20 12.41
CA ARG A 39 8.31 10.06 13.23
C ARG A 39 9.76 9.74 12.87
N LEU A 40 10.53 10.75 12.57
CA LEU A 40 11.94 10.58 12.18
C LEU A 40 12.74 9.83 13.25
N GLY A 41 12.52 10.14 14.51
CA GLY A 41 13.20 9.48 15.63
C GLY A 41 12.90 8.00 15.77
N ASP A 42 11.78 7.53 15.24
CA ASP A 42 11.41 6.12 15.26
C ASP A 42 11.96 5.36 14.06
N ILE A 43 11.87 5.94 12.87
CA ILE A 43 12.20 5.24 11.62
C ILE A 43 13.68 5.34 11.25
N TYR A 44 14.33 6.47 11.53
CA TYR A 44 15.72 6.69 11.15
C TYR A 44 16.69 5.69 11.77
N PRO A 45 16.62 5.37 13.09
CA PRO A 45 17.51 4.36 13.67
C PRO A 45 17.37 2.98 13.03
N ILE A 46 16.17 2.61 12.61
CA ILE A 46 15.91 1.33 11.94
C ILE A 46 16.63 1.28 10.59
N TYR A 47 16.46 2.30 9.76
CA TYR A 47 17.14 2.38 8.46
C TYR A 47 18.66 2.44 8.61
N LYS A 48 19.15 3.14 9.62
CA LYS A 48 20.59 3.24 9.88
C LYS A 48 21.22 1.89 10.27
N SER A 49 20.48 1.05 11.00
CA SER A 49 20.97 -0.25 11.49
C SER A 49 20.57 -1.44 10.60
N ALA A 50 19.64 -1.26 9.67
CA ALA A 50 19.16 -2.34 8.81
C ALA A 50 20.26 -2.83 7.87
N SER A 51 20.31 -4.15 7.65
CA SER A 51 21.19 -4.75 6.65
C SER A 51 20.62 -4.52 5.24
N LEU A 52 21.46 -4.57 4.22
CA LEU A 52 21.02 -4.53 2.83
C LEU A 52 20.02 -5.64 2.52
N ASP A 53 20.23 -6.85 3.06
CA ASP A 53 19.31 -7.97 2.89
C ASP A 53 17.93 -7.68 3.45
N GLU A 54 17.86 -7.07 4.63
CA GLU A 54 16.58 -6.64 5.21
C GLU A 54 15.88 -5.58 4.32
N LEU A 55 16.61 -4.56 3.87
CA LEU A 55 16.07 -3.51 3.02
C LEU A 55 15.57 -4.02 1.67
N GLU A 56 16.29 -4.96 1.06
CA GLU A 56 15.92 -5.54 -0.24
C GLU A 56 14.65 -6.40 -0.16
N LYS A 57 14.37 -7.02 0.99
CA LYS A 57 13.20 -7.86 1.19
C LYS A 57 11.95 -7.07 1.54
N MET A 58 12.06 -5.81 1.94
CA MET A 58 10.93 -5.01 2.36
C MET A 58 10.27 -4.30 1.18
N THR A 59 8.96 -4.47 1.09
CA THR A 59 8.15 -3.89 0.02
C THR A 59 7.77 -2.43 0.26
N SER A 60 7.86 -1.98 1.52
CA SER A 60 7.52 -0.61 1.89
C SER A 60 8.18 -0.22 3.22
N ALA A 61 8.24 1.07 3.49
CA ALA A 61 8.69 1.57 4.79
C ALA A 61 7.77 1.12 5.93
N GLY A 62 6.48 1.00 5.68
CA GLY A 62 5.52 0.45 6.64
C GLY A 62 5.82 -1.00 7.01
N ALA A 63 6.27 -1.82 6.06
CA ALA A 63 6.68 -3.19 6.33
C ALA A 63 7.89 -3.26 7.28
N ILE A 64 8.89 -2.39 7.08
CA ILE A 64 10.04 -2.27 7.99
C ILE A 64 9.59 -1.83 9.39
N ALA A 65 8.76 -0.80 9.48
CA ALA A 65 8.25 -0.30 10.74
C ALA A 65 7.52 -1.41 11.51
N LEU A 66 6.68 -2.18 10.82
CA LEU A 66 5.94 -3.28 11.43
C LEU A 66 6.87 -4.38 11.91
N ALA A 67 7.90 -4.74 11.15
CA ALA A 67 8.90 -5.74 11.53
C ALA A 67 9.69 -5.34 12.80
N HIS A 68 9.83 -4.04 13.05
CA HIS A 68 10.49 -3.48 14.24
C HIS A 68 9.50 -3.01 15.31
N ASN A 69 8.27 -3.49 15.28
CA ASN A 69 7.23 -3.25 16.29
C ASN A 69 6.83 -1.76 16.46
N ILE A 70 6.97 -0.97 15.40
CA ILE A 70 6.43 0.40 15.37
C ILE A 70 4.95 0.33 14.98
N PRO A 71 4.03 0.80 15.83
CA PRO A 71 2.61 0.79 15.49
C PRO A 71 2.32 1.68 14.29
N MET A 72 1.61 1.14 13.30
CA MET A 72 1.20 1.86 12.10
C MET A 72 -0.31 2.01 12.08
N LYS A 73 -0.79 3.24 12.23
CA LYS A 73 -2.21 3.55 12.08
C LYS A 73 -2.58 3.62 10.60
N VAL A 74 -3.66 2.97 10.24
CA VAL A 74 -4.24 3.07 8.89
C VAL A 74 -5.17 4.26 8.83
N ILE A 75 -4.99 5.10 7.83
CA ILE A 75 -5.90 6.19 7.48
C ILE A 75 -6.63 5.74 6.21
N PRO A 76 -7.97 5.62 6.26
CA PRO A 76 -8.73 5.19 5.09
C PRO A 76 -8.54 6.13 3.90
N THR A 77 -8.36 5.56 2.71
CA THR A 77 -8.29 6.30 1.47
C THR A 77 -9.24 5.69 0.43
N HIS A 78 -9.54 6.47 -0.60
CA HIS A 78 -10.36 6.00 -1.70
C HIS A 78 -9.58 5.03 -2.59
N ILE A 79 -10.30 4.09 -3.21
CA ILE A 79 -9.72 3.13 -4.15
C ILE A 79 -9.05 3.81 -5.35
N LEU A 80 -9.43 5.04 -5.66
CA LEU A 80 -8.83 5.86 -6.73
C LEU A 80 -7.48 6.47 -6.35
N ASN A 81 -6.95 6.19 -5.17
CA ASN A 81 -5.56 6.52 -4.83
C ASN A 81 -4.61 5.56 -5.55
N LEU A 82 -4.50 5.75 -6.85
CA LEU A 82 -3.75 4.89 -7.76
C LEU A 82 -2.26 5.20 -7.71
N LYS A 83 -1.46 4.17 -7.51
CA LYS A 83 0.00 4.25 -7.68
C LYS A 83 0.38 3.70 -9.05
N ILE A 84 0.97 4.54 -9.88
CA ILE A 84 1.47 4.13 -11.19
C ILE A 84 2.76 3.32 -10.98
N THR A 85 2.70 2.03 -11.26
CA THR A 85 3.83 1.10 -11.07
C THR A 85 4.17 0.35 -12.35
N TYR A 86 3.16 -0.04 -13.12
CA TYR A 86 3.30 -0.78 -14.38
C TYR A 86 2.74 0.05 -15.55
N PRO A 87 3.13 -0.27 -16.81
CA PRO A 87 2.60 0.45 -18.01
C PRO A 87 1.07 0.47 -18.08
N GLU A 88 0.40 -0.59 -17.66
CA GLU A 88 -1.06 -0.68 -17.64
C GLU A 88 -1.70 0.34 -16.69
N ASP A 89 -1.01 0.67 -15.60
CA ASP A 89 -1.50 1.67 -14.65
C ASP A 89 -1.56 3.05 -15.28
N MET A 90 -0.69 3.36 -16.23
CA MET A 90 -0.70 4.63 -16.96
C MET A 90 -1.97 4.76 -17.81
N ILE A 91 -2.41 3.68 -18.46
CA ILE A 91 -3.63 3.66 -19.26
C ILE A 91 -4.84 3.95 -18.35
N LEU A 92 -4.91 3.27 -17.22
CA LEU A 92 -5.96 3.48 -16.24
C LEU A 92 -5.94 4.91 -15.69
N PHE A 93 -4.76 5.41 -15.35
CA PHE A 93 -4.57 6.77 -14.85
C PHE A 93 -5.06 7.83 -15.86
N GLN A 94 -4.73 7.68 -17.14
CA GLN A 94 -5.14 8.62 -18.18
C GLN A 94 -6.66 8.72 -18.26
N GLN A 95 -7.36 7.60 -18.22
CA GLN A 95 -8.82 7.58 -18.25
C GLN A 95 -9.45 8.20 -16.99
N LEU A 96 -8.90 7.91 -15.83
CA LEU A 96 -9.35 8.51 -14.57
C LEU A 96 -9.08 10.02 -14.56
N ALA A 97 -7.94 10.45 -15.05
CA ALA A 97 -7.57 11.88 -15.11
C ALA A 97 -8.53 12.67 -15.99
N GLU A 98 -8.90 12.13 -17.15
CA GLU A 98 -9.90 12.77 -18.02
C GLU A 98 -11.24 12.94 -17.34
N GLN A 99 -11.69 11.95 -16.56
CA GLN A 99 -12.99 12.02 -15.88
C GLN A 99 -12.99 12.90 -14.63
N TYR A 100 -11.91 12.87 -13.84
CA TYR A 100 -11.93 13.47 -12.50
C TYR A 100 -11.12 14.76 -12.38
N PHE A 101 -10.13 14.98 -13.23
CA PHE A 101 -9.23 16.12 -13.10
C PHE A 101 -9.41 17.19 -14.19
N PHE A 102 -9.96 16.84 -15.35
CA PHE A 102 -10.07 17.77 -16.47
C PHE A 102 -11.49 18.31 -16.68
N ILE A 103 -12.52 17.67 -16.15
CA ILE A 103 -13.92 18.13 -16.27
C ILE A 103 -14.16 19.46 -15.53
N GLU A 104 -13.41 19.73 -14.47
CA GLU A 104 -13.54 20.98 -13.71
C GLU A 104 -12.89 22.19 -14.36
N GLN A 105 -12.03 21.99 -15.35
CA GLN A 105 -11.33 23.09 -16.05
C GLN A 105 -12.18 23.76 -17.13
N ASP A 106 -13.25 23.13 -17.59
CA ASP A 106 -14.19 23.67 -18.59
C ASP A 106 -15.36 24.45 -17.96
N LYS A 107 -15.34 24.65 -16.67
CA LYS A 107 -16.27 25.52 -15.95
C LYS A 107 -15.62 26.85 -15.60
#